data_dd9fe41f76e4319153c2b1b6d9f19b34
#
_entry.id   dd9fe41f76e4319153c2b1b6d9f19b34
#
_cell.length_a   1.000
_cell.length_b   1.000
_cell.length_c   1.000
_cell.angle_alpha   90.00
_cell.angle_beta   90.00
_cell.angle_gamma   90.00
#
_symmetry.space_group_name_H-M   'P 1'
#
loop_
_entity.id
_entity.type
_entity.pdbx_description
1 polymer ?
#
loop_
_entity_poly.entity_id
_entity_poly.type
_entity_poly.pdbx_seq_one_letter_code
_entity_poly.pdbx_strand_id
1 'polypeptide(L)'
;MIKDLKILVLFLLVFCFSQAMAGTAQNYNRNLIQDVYVVTADSAKGGCWTNLKNSREYAEEKLRSKGIKTRSEPGAEYILKIFVLAFRDKTGWCVGTVQTSLETLALVDDTMPVSATVGKRSILLQAKDNLNNEVLDTISKLISDL
;
A
#
# COMPACT_ATOMS: atom_id res chain seq x y z
N MET A 1 -35.36 13.07 -39.48
CA MET A 1 -35.71 12.15 -38.36
C MET A 1 -34.79 10.93 -38.20
N ILE A 2 -34.10 10.41 -39.21
CA ILE A 2 -33.28 9.16 -39.07
C ILE A 2 -31.83 9.47 -38.66
N LYS A 3 -31.31 10.69 -38.82
CA LYS A 3 -29.94 11.06 -38.40
C LYS A 3 -29.80 11.16 -36.87
N ASP A 4 -30.83 11.66 -36.20
CA ASP A 4 -30.79 11.89 -34.74
C ASP A 4 -30.86 10.58 -33.96
N LEU A 5 -31.50 9.54 -34.51
CA LEU A 5 -31.58 8.21 -33.86
C LEU A 5 -30.22 7.51 -33.85
N LYS A 6 -29.36 7.67 -34.87
CA LYS A 6 -28.02 7.07 -34.92
C LYS A 6 -27.07 7.70 -33.90
N ILE A 7 -27.18 9.01 -33.68
CA ILE A 7 -26.38 9.73 -32.68
C ILE A 7 -26.81 9.31 -31.27
N LEU A 8 -28.09 9.13 -31.00
CA LEU A 8 -28.61 8.70 -29.72
C LEU A 8 -28.14 7.26 -29.36
N VAL A 9 -28.13 6.34 -30.33
CA VAL A 9 -27.66 4.97 -30.16
C VAL A 9 -26.15 4.93 -29.91
N LEU A 10 -25.37 5.78 -30.57
CA LEU A 10 -23.93 5.87 -30.36
C LEU A 10 -23.59 6.40 -28.97
N PHE A 11 -24.34 7.38 -28.45
CA PHE A 11 -24.18 7.90 -27.08
C PHE A 11 -24.54 6.86 -26.03
N LEU A 12 -25.59 6.08 -26.22
CA LEU A 12 -25.97 4.99 -25.32
C LEU A 12 -24.93 3.88 -25.29
N LEU A 13 -24.29 3.53 -26.41
CA LEU A 13 -23.24 2.53 -26.46
C LEU A 13 -21.96 2.99 -25.73
N VAL A 14 -21.57 4.28 -25.86
CA VAL A 14 -20.41 4.83 -25.15
C VAL A 14 -20.64 4.88 -23.63
N PHE A 15 -21.88 5.16 -23.18
CA PHE A 15 -22.21 5.16 -21.74
C PHE A 15 -22.23 3.76 -21.13
N CYS A 16 -22.58 2.72 -21.88
CA CYS A 16 -22.55 1.33 -21.38
C CYS A 16 -21.13 0.79 -21.20
N PHE A 17 -20.14 1.26 -21.98
CA PHE A 17 -18.76 0.81 -21.86
C PHE A 17 -17.99 1.47 -20.70
N SER A 18 -18.46 2.61 -20.17
CA SER A 18 -17.79 3.29 -19.06
C SER A 18 -18.10 2.72 -17.67
N GLN A 19 -19.05 1.79 -17.53
CA GLN A 19 -19.38 1.17 -16.25
C GLN A 19 -18.68 -0.18 -15.97
N ALA A 20 -17.92 -0.70 -16.93
CA ALA A 20 -17.30 -2.03 -16.82
C ALA A 20 -15.93 -2.06 -16.11
N MET A 21 -15.46 -0.93 -15.57
CA MET A 21 -14.18 -0.85 -14.85
C MET A 21 -14.31 -0.42 -13.38
N ALA A 22 -15.50 -0.47 -12.81
CA ALA A 22 -15.61 -0.49 -11.36
C ALA A 22 -15.19 -1.89 -10.90
N GLY A 23 -13.88 -2.10 -10.78
CA GLY A 23 -13.36 -3.27 -10.09
C GLY A 23 -14.07 -3.35 -8.75
N THR A 24 -14.79 -4.43 -8.52
CA THR A 24 -15.38 -4.75 -7.23
C THR A 24 -14.24 -4.71 -6.23
N ALA A 25 -14.19 -3.65 -5.41
CA ALA A 25 -13.38 -3.66 -4.22
C ALA A 25 -13.85 -4.89 -3.45
N GLN A 26 -13.07 -5.96 -3.51
CA GLN A 26 -13.33 -7.13 -2.68
C GLN A 26 -13.40 -6.58 -1.26
N ASN A 27 -14.55 -6.70 -0.59
CA ASN A 27 -14.69 -6.46 0.82
C ASN A 27 -13.79 -7.48 1.52
N TYR A 28 -12.52 -7.11 1.65
CA TYR A 28 -11.53 -7.89 2.36
C TYR A 28 -11.99 -7.99 3.82
N ASN A 29 -12.26 -9.21 4.26
CA ASN A 29 -12.70 -9.42 5.63
C ASN A 29 -11.50 -9.20 6.57
N ARG A 30 -11.41 -7.99 7.14
CA ARG A 30 -10.33 -7.54 8.03
C ARG A 30 -10.09 -8.46 9.22
N ASN A 31 -11.10 -9.22 9.63
CA ASN A 31 -11.01 -10.19 10.73
C ASN A 31 -10.13 -11.41 10.40
N LEU A 32 -9.69 -11.55 9.15
CA LEU A 32 -8.85 -12.67 8.72
C LEU A 32 -7.35 -12.38 8.88
N ILE A 33 -6.93 -11.12 9.08
CA ILE A 33 -5.51 -10.80 9.29
C ILE A 33 -5.15 -11.11 10.73
N GLN A 34 -4.58 -12.28 10.97
CA GLN A 34 -4.26 -12.74 12.32
C GLN A 34 -2.77 -12.63 12.67
N ASP A 35 -1.88 -12.72 11.69
CA ASP A 35 -0.45 -12.85 11.90
C ASP A 35 0.34 -12.13 10.81
N VAL A 36 1.13 -11.12 11.18
CA VAL A 36 1.84 -10.23 10.26
C VAL A 36 3.33 -10.16 10.59
N TYR A 37 4.16 -10.32 9.57
CA TYR A 37 5.58 -10.00 9.62
C TYR A 37 5.85 -8.64 8.96
N VAL A 38 6.51 -7.72 9.66
CA VAL A 38 6.80 -6.38 9.16
C VAL A 38 8.20 -6.34 8.56
N VAL A 39 8.30 -5.89 7.31
CA VAL A 39 9.56 -5.70 6.58
C VAL A 39 9.70 -4.24 6.17
N THR A 40 10.86 -3.65 6.47
CA THR A 40 11.24 -2.33 5.99
C THR A 40 12.32 -2.46 4.93
N ALA A 41 12.16 -1.77 3.80
CA ALA A 41 13.14 -1.71 2.73
C ALA A 41 13.49 -0.25 2.42
N ASP A 42 14.78 0.07 2.46
CA ASP A 42 15.30 1.42 2.32
C ASP A 42 16.00 1.61 0.97
N SER A 43 15.54 2.60 0.22
CA SER A 43 16.21 3.16 -0.94
C SER A 43 16.35 4.69 -0.81
N ALA A 44 16.25 5.22 0.40
CA ALA A 44 16.43 6.64 0.66
C ALA A 44 17.93 7.02 0.68
N LYS A 45 18.23 8.20 0.14
CA LYS A 45 19.57 8.76 0.09
C LYS A 45 19.60 10.15 0.74
N GLY A 46 20.80 10.61 1.10
CA GLY A 46 21.00 11.94 1.66
C GLY A 46 20.39 12.16 3.05
N GLY A 47 20.22 11.09 3.84
CA GLY A 47 19.64 11.16 5.18
C GLY A 47 18.13 11.45 5.19
N CYS A 48 17.44 11.19 4.08
CA CYS A 48 16.01 11.47 3.97
C CYS A 48 15.12 10.50 4.77
N TRP A 49 15.61 9.30 5.06
CA TRP A 49 14.97 8.38 5.99
C TRP A 49 16.02 7.69 6.83
N THR A 50 15.95 7.82 8.14
CA THR A 50 16.99 7.36 9.08
C THR A 50 16.46 6.49 10.22
N ASN A 51 15.15 6.36 10.35
CA ASN A 51 14.49 5.67 11.46
C ASN A 51 13.85 4.32 11.08
N LEU A 52 14.53 3.53 10.21
CA LEU A 52 14.02 2.23 9.74
C LEU A 52 13.54 1.32 10.88
N LYS A 53 14.39 1.15 11.89
CA LYS A 53 14.07 0.30 13.05
C LYS A 53 12.83 0.82 13.78
N ASN A 54 12.79 2.11 14.06
CA ASN A 54 11.64 2.72 14.74
C ASN A 54 10.36 2.61 13.92
N SER A 55 10.46 2.74 12.59
CA SER A 55 9.32 2.60 11.69
C SER A 55 8.75 1.17 11.71
N ARG A 56 9.60 0.16 11.77
CA ARG A 56 9.19 -1.23 11.93
C ARG A 56 8.52 -1.46 13.29
N GLU A 57 9.18 -1.06 14.38
CA GLU A 57 8.66 -1.20 15.74
C GLU A 57 7.31 -0.48 15.91
N TYR A 58 7.19 0.72 15.33
CA TYR A 58 5.94 1.48 15.33
C TYR A 58 4.81 0.76 14.58
N ALA A 59 5.10 0.20 13.40
CA ALA A 59 4.12 -0.59 12.65
C ALA A 59 3.66 -1.82 13.43
N GLU A 60 4.60 -2.56 14.06
CA GLU A 60 4.30 -3.71 14.90
C GLU A 60 3.43 -3.34 16.10
N GLU A 61 3.72 -2.21 16.77
CA GLU A 61 2.91 -1.71 17.88
C GLU A 61 1.48 -1.36 17.45
N LYS A 62 1.35 -0.65 16.32
CA LYS A 62 0.03 -0.30 15.75
C LYS A 62 -0.78 -1.54 15.37
N LEU A 63 -0.16 -2.55 14.77
CA LEU A 63 -0.82 -3.82 14.47
C LEU A 63 -1.30 -4.50 15.75
N ARG A 64 -0.44 -4.61 16.77
CA ARG A 64 -0.79 -5.20 18.06
C ARG A 64 -1.94 -4.45 18.76
N SER A 65 -1.96 -3.13 18.69
CA SER A 65 -3.06 -2.32 19.27
C SER A 65 -4.41 -2.61 18.61
N LYS A 66 -4.42 -3.16 17.40
CA LYS A 66 -5.62 -3.64 16.69
C LYS A 66 -5.91 -5.13 16.92
N GLY A 67 -5.17 -5.80 17.79
CA GLY A 67 -5.33 -7.24 18.06
C GLY A 67 -4.66 -8.15 17.03
N ILE A 68 -3.89 -7.60 16.10
CA ILE A 68 -3.16 -8.37 15.08
C ILE A 68 -1.82 -8.82 15.67
N LYS A 69 -1.52 -10.12 15.64
CA LYS A 69 -0.24 -10.65 16.08
C LYS A 69 0.88 -10.23 15.14
N THR A 70 2.05 -9.93 15.70
CA THR A 70 3.25 -9.63 14.91
C THR A 70 4.33 -10.67 15.17
N ARG A 71 5.07 -11.07 14.13
CA ARG A 71 6.22 -11.97 14.23
C ARG A 71 7.52 -11.21 14.02
N SER A 72 8.57 -11.65 14.70
CA SER A 72 9.94 -11.17 14.52
C SER A 72 10.64 -11.80 13.32
N GLU A 73 10.15 -12.95 12.84
CA GLU A 73 10.77 -13.79 11.82
C GLU A 73 9.80 -14.03 10.64
N PRO A 74 10.33 -14.34 9.44
CA PRO A 74 9.52 -14.76 8.29
C PRO A 74 8.67 -16.00 8.62
N GLY A 75 7.52 -16.14 7.97
CA GLY A 75 6.60 -17.28 8.15
C GLY A 75 5.25 -16.88 8.72
N ALA A 76 4.97 -15.57 8.82
CA ALA A 76 3.62 -15.07 9.03
C ALA A 76 2.77 -15.30 7.79
N GLU A 77 1.45 -15.40 8.00
CA GLU A 77 0.48 -15.50 6.91
C GLU A 77 0.50 -14.26 6.00
N TYR A 78 0.75 -13.10 6.61
CA TYR A 78 0.84 -11.83 5.91
C TYR A 78 2.19 -11.15 6.12
N ILE A 79 2.63 -10.42 5.10
CA ILE A 79 3.82 -9.59 5.14
C ILE A 79 3.42 -8.14 4.90
N LEU A 80 3.64 -7.27 5.89
CA LEU A 80 3.53 -5.82 5.71
C LEU A 80 4.88 -5.29 5.26
N LYS A 81 4.98 -4.87 4.01
CA LYS A 81 6.17 -4.23 3.46
C LYS A 81 6.05 -2.72 3.53
N ILE A 82 7.07 -2.06 4.04
CA ILE A 82 7.24 -0.61 4.07
C ILE A 82 8.48 -0.29 3.25
N PHE A 83 8.30 0.32 2.10
CA PHE A 83 9.37 0.70 1.20
C PHE A 83 9.43 2.21 1.07
N VAL A 84 10.63 2.79 1.25
CA VAL A 84 10.86 4.23 1.09
C VAL A 84 11.91 4.45 0.01
N LEU A 85 11.52 5.18 -1.03
CA LEU A 85 12.43 5.70 -2.04
C LEU A 85 12.45 7.22 -1.89
N ALA A 86 13.60 7.79 -1.52
CA ALA A 86 13.73 9.22 -1.32
C ALA A 86 15.13 9.73 -1.66
N PHE A 87 15.23 11.01 -1.97
CA PHE A 87 16.49 11.69 -2.19
C PHE A 87 16.40 13.14 -1.73
N ARG A 88 17.57 13.72 -1.43
CA ARG A 88 17.67 15.15 -1.13
C ARG A 88 17.90 15.90 -2.44
N ASP A 89 17.04 16.88 -2.69
CA ASP A 89 17.17 17.73 -3.86
C ASP A 89 18.24 18.82 -3.69
N LYS A 90 18.48 19.62 -4.72
CA LYS A 90 19.47 20.70 -4.72
C LYS A 90 19.13 21.84 -3.76
N THR A 91 17.89 21.95 -3.33
CA THR A 91 17.40 22.97 -2.37
C THR A 91 17.45 22.48 -0.93
N GLY A 92 17.90 21.24 -0.72
CA GLY A 92 18.04 20.64 0.60
C GLY A 92 16.78 19.91 1.09
N TRP A 93 15.71 19.87 0.31
CA TRP A 93 14.49 19.15 0.65
C TRP A 93 14.62 17.65 0.37
N CYS A 94 14.05 16.86 1.25
CA CYS A 94 13.82 15.44 1.01
C CYS A 94 12.51 15.25 0.25
N VAL A 95 12.62 14.63 -0.93
CA VAL A 95 11.48 14.30 -1.79
C VAL A 95 11.50 12.82 -2.04
N GLY A 96 10.35 12.16 -1.93
CA GLY A 96 10.31 10.73 -2.10
C GLY A 96 8.92 10.13 -2.07
N THR A 97 8.87 8.81 -2.15
CA THR A 97 7.64 8.03 -2.02
C THR A 97 7.77 7.04 -0.88
N VAL A 98 6.71 6.89 -0.12
CA VAL A 98 6.51 5.77 0.79
C VAL A 98 5.47 4.85 0.17
N GLN A 99 5.84 3.60 0.01
CA GLN A 99 4.95 2.55 -0.43
C GLN A 99 4.78 1.54 0.71
N THR A 100 3.55 1.26 1.05
CA THR A 100 3.18 0.20 1.97
C THR A 100 2.34 -0.82 1.23
N SER A 101 2.61 -2.11 1.43
CA SER A 101 1.82 -3.20 0.87
C SER A 101 1.62 -4.30 1.90
N LEU A 102 0.41 -4.82 1.98
CA LEU A 102 0.10 -6.05 2.68
C LEU A 102 0.04 -7.18 1.66
N GLU A 103 0.87 -8.17 1.84
CA GLU A 103 1.00 -9.31 0.94
C GLU A 103 0.76 -10.61 1.68
N THR A 104 0.26 -11.62 0.98
CA THR A 104 0.12 -13.00 1.45
C THR A 104 0.62 -13.97 0.39
N LEU A 105 0.90 -15.20 0.77
CA LEU A 105 1.16 -16.27 -0.17
C LEU A 105 -0.18 -16.88 -0.60
N ALA A 106 -0.42 -16.88 -1.90
CA ALA A 106 -1.52 -17.59 -2.53
C ALA A 106 -0.98 -18.77 -3.33
N LEU A 107 -1.75 -19.82 -3.44
CA LEU A 107 -1.43 -20.94 -4.35
C LEU A 107 -2.16 -20.76 -5.67
N VAL A 108 -1.44 -20.87 -6.76
CA VAL A 108 -2.03 -20.97 -8.09
C VAL A 108 -2.09 -22.48 -8.45
N ASP A 109 -3.28 -22.93 -8.84
CA ASP A 109 -3.56 -24.35 -9.16
C ASP A 109 -3.12 -25.30 -8.03
N ASP A 110 -3.30 -24.88 -6.77
CA ASP A 110 -2.95 -25.60 -5.54
C ASP A 110 -1.48 -26.06 -5.41
N THR A 111 -0.61 -25.60 -6.31
CA THR A 111 0.77 -26.10 -6.39
C THR A 111 1.83 -25.00 -6.36
N MET A 112 1.58 -23.86 -7.00
CA MET A 112 2.58 -22.81 -7.17
C MET A 112 2.34 -21.64 -6.21
N PRO A 113 3.23 -21.43 -5.20
CA PRO A 113 3.11 -20.28 -4.32
C PRO A 113 3.45 -18.99 -5.07
N VAL A 114 2.56 -18.02 -4.99
CA VAL A 114 2.74 -16.66 -5.53
C VAL A 114 2.48 -15.64 -4.42
N SER A 115 3.20 -14.52 -4.46
CA SER A 115 2.88 -13.39 -3.58
C SER A 115 1.69 -12.63 -4.13
N ALA A 116 0.62 -12.56 -3.36
CA ALA A 116 -0.58 -11.82 -3.67
C ALA A 116 -0.63 -10.53 -2.83
N THR A 117 -0.78 -9.37 -3.48
CA THR A 117 -0.97 -8.10 -2.79
C THR A 117 -2.43 -7.95 -2.41
N VAL A 118 -2.68 -7.88 -1.11
CA VAL A 118 -4.01 -7.72 -0.52
C VAL A 118 -4.41 -6.25 -0.40
N GLY A 119 -3.43 -5.42 -0.10
CA GLY A 119 -3.61 -3.97 0.01
C GLY A 119 -2.31 -3.25 -0.31
N LYS A 120 -2.42 -2.09 -0.96
CA LYS A 120 -1.27 -1.26 -1.31
C LYS A 120 -1.61 0.22 -1.19
N ARG A 121 -0.71 0.98 -0.61
CA ARG A 121 -0.77 2.43 -0.59
C ARG A 121 0.58 3.00 -1.01
N SER A 122 0.56 4.06 -1.82
CA SER A 122 1.75 4.81 -2.19
C SER A 122 1.46 6.29 -2.05
N ILE A 123 2.34 7.03 -1.38
CA ILE A 123 2.18 8.47 -1.12
C ILE A 123 3.47 9.16 -1.50
N LEU A 124 3.36 10.28 -2.23
CA LEU A 124 4.47 11.19 -2.46
C LEU A 124 4.63 12.08 -1.24
N LEU A 125 5.85 12.20 -0.75
CA LEU A 125 6.18 12.96 0.44
C LEU A 125 7.27 14.00 0.15
N GLN A 126 7.23 15.10 0.89
CA GLN A 126 8.25 16.14 0.86
C GLN A 126 8.42 16.73 2.26
N ALA A 127 9.66 16.85 2.73
CA ALA A 127 10.01 17.49 3.99
C ALA A 127 11.37 18.17 3.90
N LYS A 128 11.60 19.19 4.76
CA LYS A 128 12.84 19.96 4.73
C LYS A 128 14.04 19.20 5.27
N ASP A 129 13.85 18.47 6.38
CA ASP A 129 14.96 17.80 7.07
C ASP A 129 15.07 16.30 6.70
N ASN A 130 14.03 15.55 6.98
CA ASN A 130 13.88 14.13 6.65
C ASN A 130 12.39 13.75 6.58
N LEU A 131 12.10 12.54 6.12
CA LEU A 131 10.74 12.02 5.95
C LEU A 131 10.31 11.10 7.11
N ASN A 132 10.99 11.12 8.24
CA ASN A 132 10.76 10.17 9.33
C ASN A 132 9.33 10.20 9.86
N ASN A 133 8.80 11.41 10.12
CA ASN A 133 7.45 11.60 10.63
C ASN A 133 6.38 11.25 9.59
N GLU A 134 6.59 11.67 8.35
CA GLU A 134 5.70 11.40 7.22
C GLU A 134 5.58 9.90 6.93
N VAL A 135 6.68 9.15 7.12
CA VAL A 135 6.67 7.69 7.02
C VAL A 135 5.82 7.09 8.14
N LEU A 136 5.99 7.51 9.38
CA LEU A 136 5.19 7.03 10.52
C LEU A 136 3.70 7.35 10.34
N ASP A 137 3.37 8.54 9.88
CA ASP A 137 1.99 8.94 9.59
C ASP A 137 1.37 8.08 8.49
N THR A 138 2.15 7.76 7.44
CA THR A 138 1.72 6.89 6.34
C THR A 138 1.45 5.47 6.84
N ILE A 139 2.33 4.93 7.69
CA ILE A 139 2.15 3.64 8.33
C ILE A 139 0.88 3.62 9.18
N SER A 140 0.69 4.65 10.00
CA SER A 140 -0.49 4.78 10.87
C SER A 140 -1.79 4.78 10.06
N LYS A 141 -1.84 5.56 8.98
CA LYS A 141 -3.00 5.63 8.08
C LYS A 141 -3.29 4.28 7.40
N LEU A 142 -2.25 3.60 6.90
CA LEU A 142 -2.45 2.28 6.30
C LEU A 142 -3.03 1.29 7.31
N ILE A 143 -2.42 1.20 8.50
CA ILE A 143 -2.86 0.26 9.52
C ILE A 143 -4.26 0.64 10.05
N SER A 144 -4.61 1.93 10.07
CA SER A 144 -5.98 2.34 10.44
C SER A 144 -7.03 1.85 9.46
N ASP A 145 -6.67 1.67 8.21
CA ASP A 145 -7.54 1.18 7.14
C ASP A 145 -7.63 -0.36 7.10
N LEU A 146 -6.76 -1.07 7.82
CA LEU A 146 -6.84 -2.52 8.07
C LEU A 146 -7.83 -2.85 9.20
#